data_dfbbd863c1f9f83a5b51ef2b102c45a5
#
_entry.id   dfbbd863c1f9f83a5b51ef2b102c45a5
#
_cell.length_a   1.000
_cell.length_b   1.000
_cell.length_c   1.000
_cell.angle_alpha   90.00
_cell.angle_beta   90.00
_cell.angle_gamma   90.00
#
_symmetry.space_group_name_H-M   'P 1'
#
loop_
_entity.id
_entity.type
_entity.pdbx_description
1 polymer ?
#
loop_
_entity_poly.entity_id
_entity_poly.type
_entity_poly.pdbx_seq_one_letter_code
_entity_poly.pdbx_strand_id
1 'polypeptide(L)'
;MLDAGSDCPIGYIPCGSTNDFAATLKLSTDIMTAAAEIMEGEAVEYDVGSWNDRYFSYIASFGAFTRGSYATPQNLKNALGHLAYVLSGIQELPQIRNIPIRLELDGEALEGEYLFGAVSNSTSVGGLLTINPRLVDLRDGKFEVMLVRMVRDTAELAECVAALQNQTYDCAAITFRSVSRLTVHQSPELDWTLDGERAEGRETITIQNLHRAVRLVQKREEP
;
A
#
# COMPACT_ATOMS: atom_id res chain seq x y z
N MET A 1 19.06 -10.16 0.66
CA MET A 1 18.49 -11.51 0.76
C MET A 1 17.98 -11.96 -0.59
N LEU A 2 16.99 -11.29 -1.20
CA LEU A 2 16.49 -11.62 -2.53
C LEU A 2 17.59 -11.62 -3.58
N ASP A 3 18.41 -10.58 -3.64
CA ASP A 3 19.55 -10.50 -4.58
C ASP A 3 20.64 -11.54 -4.33
N ALA A 4 20.75 -12.05 -3.11
CA ALA A 4 21.70 -13.08 -2.74
C ALA A 4 21.18 -14.51 -2.93
N GLY A 5 19.92 -14.68 -3.35
CA GLY A 5 19.28 -15.98 -3.49
C GLY A 5 19.21 -16.78 -2.18
N SER A 6 19.16 -16.11 -1.04
CA SER A 6 19.12 -16.76 0.27
C SER A 6 17.71 -17.24 0.59
N ASP A 7 17.55 -18.52 0.86
CA ASP A 7 16.31 -19.17 1.27
C ASP A 7 16.14 -19.27 2.81
N CYS A 8 16.87 -18.44 3.56
CA CYS A 8 16.83 -18.45 5.01
C CYS A 8 15.50 -17.82 5.52
N PRO A 9 14.75 -18.48 6.41
CA PRO A 9 13.58 -17.89 7.03
C PRO A 9 13.94 -16.66 7.89
N ILE A 10 13.06 -15.66 7.89
CA ILE A 10 13.22 -14.40 8.61
C ILE A 10 12.31 -14.41 9.83
N GLY A 11 12.86 -14.17 11.02
CA GLY A 11 12.08 -13.79 12.20
C GLY A 11 11.85 -12.28 12.19
N TYR A 12 10.59 -11.84 12.28
CA TYR A 12 10.24 -10.43 12.26
C TYR A 12 9.65 -9.99 13.60
N ILE A 13 10.32 -9.05 14.27
CA ILE A 13 9.84 -8.40 15.49
C ILE A 13 9.41 -6.97 15.17
N PRO A 14 8.12 -6.61 15.35
CA PRO A 14 7.62 -5.29 15.03
C PRO A 14 8.14 -4.23 16.02
N CYS A 15 8.98 -3.31 15.55
CA CYS A 15 9.53 -2.20 16.35
C CYS A 15 9.28 -0.83 15.70
N GLY A 16 8.41 -0.75 14.69
CA GLY A 16 8.06 0.48 14.00
C GLY A 16 6.97 1.28 14.71
N SER A 17 6.66 2.47 14.18
CA SER A 17 5.63 3.36 14.75
C SER A 17 4.20 2.90 14.45
N THR A 18 3.93 2.38 13.25
CA THR A 18 2.60 1.96 12.79
C THR A 18 2.45 0.45 12.74
N ASN A 19 3.54 -0.26 12.44
CA ASN A 19 3.59 -1.72 12.32
C ASN A 19 2.51 -2.32 11.39
N ASP A 20 2.17 -1.62 10.29
CA ASP A 20 1.11 -2.02 9.36
C ASP A 20 1.29 -3.44 8.81
N PHE A 21 2.51 -3.79 8.44
CA PHE A 21 2.82 -5.14 7.95
C PHE A 21 2.62 -6.20 9.03
N ALA A 22 3.07 -5.91 10.26
CA ALA A 22 2.85 -6.80 11.40
C ALA A 22 1.36 -6.98 11.73
N ALA A 23 0.59 -5.89 11.65
CA ALA A 23 -0.86 -5.93 11.84
C ALA A 23 -1.55 -6.82 10.79
N THR A 24 -1.13 -6.72 9.52
CA THR A 24 -1.61 -7.58 8.44
C THR A 24 -1.29 -9.05 8.70
N LEU A 25 -0.08 -9.34 9.17
CA LEU A 25 0.38 -10.68 9.52
C LEU A 25 -0.12 -11.16 10.89
N LYS A 26 -0.85 -10.33 11.63
CA LYS A 26 -1.33 -10.60 13.02
C LYS A 26 -0.22 -10.95 14.00
N LEU A 27 0.98 -10.37 13.81
CA LEU A 27 2.10 -10.59 14.70
C LEU A 27 1.95 -9.77 15.99
N SER A 28 2.47 -10.31 17.10
CA SER A 28 2.52 -9.59 18.36
C SER A 28 3.43 -8.37 18.27
N THR A 29 2.99 -7.23 18.84
CA THR A 29 3.82 -6.03 19.02
C THR A 29 4.60 -6.05 20.35
N ASP A 30 4.35 -7.01 21.22
CA ASP A 30 5.18 -7.27 22.38
C ASP A 30 6.42 -8.05 21.98
N ILE A 31 7.60 -7.49 22.24
CA ILE A 31 8.89 -8.01 21.77
C ILE A 31 9.15 -9.44 22.27
N MET A 32 8.81 -9.72 23.54
CA MET A 32 9.08 -11.03 24.15
C MET A 32 8.14 -12.08 23.57
N THR A 33 6.88 -11.72 23.39
CA THR A 33 5.88 -12.59 22.76
C THR A 33 6.25 -12.86 21.30
N ALA A 34 6.61 -11.84 20.52
CA ALA A 34 7.04 -12.00 19.13
C ALA A 34 8.29 -12.90 19.02
N ALA A 35 9.26 -12.74 19.92
CA ALA A 35 10.45 -13.59 19.96
C ALA A 35 10.10 -15.04 20.28
N ALA A 36 9.19 -15.30 21.22
CA ALA A 36 8.72 -16.64 21.53
C ALA A 36 7.97 -17.27 20.34
N GLU A 37 7.10 -16.52 19.69
CA GLU A 37 6.38 -16.96 18.49
C GLU A 37 7.34 -17.32 17.33
N ILE A 38 8.46 -16.61 17.18
CA ILE A 38 9.50 -16.93 16.20
C ILE A 38 10.20 -18.27 16.58
N MET A 39 10.50 -18.49 17.85
CA MET A 39 11.20 -19.70 18.31
C MET A 39 10.35 -20.98 18.16
N GLU A 40 9.03 -20.85 18.26
CA GLU A 40 8.08 -21.96 18.21
C GLU A 40 7.36 -22.07 16.87
N GLY A 41 7.53 -21.08 16.00
CA GLY A 41 6.81 -20.93 14.76
C GLY A 41 7.31 -21.80 13.62
N GLU A 42 6.64 -21.66 12.50
CA GLU A 42 7.02 -22.30 11.24
C GLU A 42 7.22 -21.25 10.13
N ALA A 43 8.03 -21.60 9.14
CA ALA A 43 8.32 -20.72 8.02
C ALA A 43 7.15 -20.73 7.00
N VAL A 44 6.57 -19.58 6.77
CA VAL A 44 5.48 -19.36 5.82
C VAL A 44 5.98 -18.48 4.68
N GLU A 45 5.68 -18.87 3.44
CA GLU A 45 6.07 -18.13 2.26
C GLU A 45 5.16 -16.93 2.02
N TYR A 46 5.74 -15.81 1.60
CA TYR A 46 5.04 -14.57 1.28
C TYR A 46 5.57 -13.93 0.00
N ASP A 47 4.67 -13.23 -0.65
CA ASP A 47 4.97 -12.41 -1.82
C ASP A 47 5.73 -11.14 -1.42
N VAL A 48 6.57 -10.65 -2.34
CA VAL A 48 7.30 -9.39 -2.19
C VAL A 48 7.15 -8.58 -3.46
N GLY A 49 7.01 -7.27 -3.35
CA GLY A 49 7.02 -6.38 -4.49
C GLY A 49 8.42 -6.03 -4.95
N SER A 50 8.68 -6.10 -6.25
CA SER A 50 9.79 -5.38 -6.87
C SER A 50 9.28 -4.05 -7.43
N TRP A 51 10.05 -2.98 -7.26
CA TRP A 51 9.86 -1.66 -7.83
C TRP A 51 11.15 -1.30 -8.59
N ASN A 52 11.19 -1.57 -9.89
CA ASN A 52 12.43 -1.59 -10.68
C ASN A 52 13.52 -2.45 -10.01
N ASP A 53 14.57 -1.78 -9.51
CA ASP A 53 15.75 -2.36 -8.85
C ASP A 53 15.64 -2.38 -7.31
N ARG A 54 14.48 -2.07 -6.74
CA ARG A 54 14.19 -2.07 -5.29
C ARG A 54 13.07 -3.03 -4.95
N TYR A 55 12.92 -3.31 -3.66
CA TYR A 55 11.86 -4.17 -3.14
C TYR A 55 11.02 -3.45 -2.10
N PHE A 56 9.78 -3.91 -1.93
CA PHE A 56 8.90 -3.51 -0.83
C PHE A 56 8.11 -4.71 -0.33
N SER A 57 7.84 -4.73 0.96
CA SER A 57 7.18 -5.85 1.62
C SER A 57 5.67 -5.72 1.63
N TYR A 58 5.14 -4.50 1.82
CA TYR A 58 3.71 -4.32 1.99
C TYR A 58 3.09 -3.18 1.17
N ILE A 59 3.83 -2.10 0.84
CA ILE A 59 3.25 -0.99 0.09
C ILE A 59 4.26 -0.20 -0.72
N ALA A 60 3.88 0.11 -1.98
CA ALA A 60 4.45 1.17 -2.78
C ALA A 60 3.37 2.21 -3.08
N SER A 61 3.60 3.49 -2.81
CA SER A 61 2.59 4.53 -2.99
C SER A 61 3.17 5.86 -3.47
N PHE A 62 2.32 6.67 -4.12
CA PHE A 62 2.64 8.02 -4.59
C PHE A 62 1.51 9.00 -4.28
N GLY A 63 1.81 10.28 -4.36
CA GLY A 63 0.85 11.37 -4.28
C GLY A 63 0.52 11.79 -2.84
N ALA A 64 -0.73 12.18 -2.60
CA ALA A 64 -1.18 12.57 -1.27
C ALA A 64 -0.96 11.44 -0.27
N PHE A 65 -0.64 11.79 0.98
CA PHE A 65 -0.36 10.81 2.06
C PHE A 65 1.00 10.11 2.00
N THR A 66 1.86 10.36 1.03
CA THR A 66 3.26 9.97 1.12
C THR A 66 4.03 10.89 2.09
N ARG A 67 5.11 10.41 2.69
CA ARG A 67 5.81 11.06 3.83
C ARG A 67 6.08 12.56 3.70
N GLY A 68 6.22 13.09 2.49
CA GLY A 68 6.42 14.54 2.26
C GLY A 68 5.18 15.40 2.49
N SER A 69 3.98 14.82 2.53
CA SER A 69 2.71 15.51 2.73
C SER A 69 2.21 15.48 4.19
N TYR A 70 2.94 14.85 5.12
CA TYR A 70 2.57 14.74 6.55
C TYR A 70 2.83 16.01 7.39
N ALA A 71 2.80 17.21 6.83
CA ALA A 71 2.57 18.43 7.62
C ALA A 71 1.11 18.47 8.09
N THR A 72 0.63 17.36 8.66
CA THR A 72 -0.76 17.22 9.09
C THR A 72 -0.91 17.74 10.51
N PRO A 73 -1.90 18.60 10.80
CA PRO A 73 -2.21 18.97 12.18
C PRO A 73 -2.51 17.70 13.01
N GLN A 74 -1.90 17.56 14.16
CA GLN A 74 -2.08 16.43 15.10
C GLN A 74 -3.53 16.16 15.54
N ASN A 75 -4.49 16.96 15.10
CA ASN A 75 -5.89 16.91 15.51
C ASN A 75 -6.80 16.09 14.59
N LEU A 76 -6.31 15.59 13.45
CA LEU A 76 -7.09 14.70 12.57
C LEU A 76 -6.97 13.25 13.06
N LYS A 77 -7.70 12.96 14.14
CA LYS A 77 -7.74 11.65 14.80
C LYS A 77 -8.44 10.55 13.98
N ASN A 78 -8.88 10.86 12.77
CA ASN A 78 -9.61 9.95 11.91
C ASN A 78 -9.04 10.00 10.49
N ALA A 79 -8.37 8.94 10.07
CA ALA A 79 -7.77 8.81 8.74
C ALA A 79 -8.80 9.06 7.62
N LEU A 80 -10.03 8.60 7.81
CA LEU A 80 -11.12 8.79 6.85
C LEU A 80 -11.57 10.25 6.76
N GLY A 81 -11.59 10.98 7.88
CA GLY A 81 -11.87 12.42 7.90
C GLY A 81 -10.79 13.22 7.19
N HIS A 82 -9.52 12.81 7.31
CA HIS A 82 -8.41 13.42 6.58
C HIS A 82 -8.51 13.14 5.07
N LEU A 83 -8.83 11.91 4.68
CA LEU A 83 -9.05 11.56 3.29
C LEU A 83 -10.22 12.36 2.69
N ALA A 84 -11.36 12.46 3.40
CA ALA A 84 -12.49 13.26 2.98
C ALA A 84 -12.12 14.75 2.82
N TYR A 85 -11.32 15.28 3.72
CA TYR A 85 -10.80 16.65 3.64
C TYR A 85 -9.92 16.86 2.40
N VAL A 86 -9.02 15.93 2.11
CA VAL A 86 -8.17 15.98 0.91
C VAL A 86 -9.00 15.84 -0.36
N LEU A 87 -9.94 14.90 -0.39
CA LEU A 87 -10.81 14.65 -1.54
C LEU A 87 -11.75 15.83 -1.82
N SER A 88 -12.18 16.59 -0.79
CA SER A 88 -13.04 17.76 -0.96
C SER A 88 -12.35 18.93 -1.68
N GLY A 89 -11.05 18.82 -1.97
CA GLY A 89 -10.32 19.84 -2.73
C GLY A 89 -10.21 21.17 -1.99
N ILE A 90 -10.18 21.18 -0.65
CA ILE A 90 -9.88 22.38 0.13
C ILE A 90 -8.44 22.78 -0.22
N GLN A 91 -8.34 23.74 -1.13
CA GLN A 91 -7.16 24.11 -1.94
C GLN A 91 -6.01 24.77 -1.15
N GLU A 92 -6.03 24.73 0.16
CA GLU A 92 -5.01 25.40 0.97
C GLU A 92 -3.74 24.56 1.22
N LEU A 93 -3.71 23.30 0.74
CA LEU A 93 -2.50 22.49 0.83
C LEU A 93 -1.78 22.49 -0.53
N PRO A 94 -0.65 23.21 -0.67
CA PRO A 94 0.08 23.33 -1.94
C PRO A 94 0.64 22.00 -2.49
N GLN A 95 0.46 20.92 -1.76
CA GLN A 95 0.98 19.58 -2.09
C GLN A 95 -0.09 18.65 -2.68
N ILE A 96 -1.37 19.03 -2.68
CA ILE A 96 -2.43 18.24 -3.29
C ILE A 96 -2.55 18.65 -4.75
N ARG A 97 -2.07 17.81 -5.65
CA ARG A 97 -2.10 18.03 -7.10
C ARG A 97 -2.64 16.80 -7.79
N ASN A 98 -3.39 17.03 -8.87
CA ASN A 98 -3.68 15.97 -9.82
C ASN A 98 -2.38 15.55 -10.52
N ILE A 99 -2.11 14.28 -10.50
CA ILE A 99 -0.91 13.66 -11.04
C ILE A 99 -1.32 12.88 -12.28
N PRO A 100 -0.94 13.33 -13.50
CA PRO A 100 -1.20 12.60 -14.71
C PRO A 100 -0.33 11.34 -14.74
N ILE A 101 -0.97 10.18 -14.90
CA ILE A 101 -0.31 8.87 -14.91
C ILE A 101 -0.98 8.00 -15.98
N ARG A 102 -0.16 7.26 -16.72
CA ARG A 102 -0.58 6.15 -17.54
C ARG A 102 -0.04 4.86 -16.92
N LEU A 103 -0.92 3.88 -16.77
CA LEU A 103 -0.61 2.56 -16.21
C LEU A 103 -0.93 1.47 -17.23
N GLU A 104 -0.18 0.38 -17.13
CA GLU A 104 -0.48 -0.88 -17.79
C GLU A 104 -0.58 -1.94 -16.68
N LEU A 105 -1.78 -2.46 -16.46
CA LEU A 105 -2.13 -3.39 -15.38
C LEU A 105 -2.41 -4.76 -15.98
N ASP A 106 -1.48 -5.72 -15.90
CA ASP A 106 -1.60 -7.05 -16.52
C ASP A 106 -2.08 -6.99 -18.00
N GLY A 107 -1.68 -5.93 -18.75
CA GLY A 107 -2.04 -5.70 -20.15
C GLY A 107 -3.26 -4.80 -20.38
N GLU A 108 -4.00 -4.39 -19.34
CA GLU A 108 -5.03 -3.36 -19.40
C GLU A 108 -4.38 -1.98 -19.28
N ALA A 109 -4.57 -1.12 -20.28
CA ALA A 109 -4.10 0.26 -20.21
C ALA A 109 -5.11 1.17 -19.50
N LEU A 110 -4.63 1.96 -18.57
CA LEU A 110 -5.40 2.94 -17.81
C LEU A 110 -4.66 4.28 -17.81
N GLU A 111 -5.35 5.36 -18.15
CA GLU A 111 -4.79 6.70 -18.14
C GLU A 111 -5.73 7.65 -17.39
N GLY A 112 -5.15 8.52 -16.57
CA GLY A 112 -5.94 9.48 -15.78
C GLY A 112 -5.10 10.40 -14.93
N GLU A 113 -5.79 11.25 -14.19
CA GLU A 113 -5.21 12.14 -13.17
C GLU A 113 -5.61 11.68 -11.79
N TYR A 114 -4.63 11.40 -10.95
CA TYR A 114 -4.85 10.84 -9.62
C TYR A 114 -4.25 11.73 -8.53
N LEU A 115 -4.89 11.75 -7.38
CA LEU A 115 -4.37 12.36 -6.15
C LEU A 115 -3.41 11.44 -5.42
N PHE A 116 -3.73 10.16 -5.48
CA PHE A 116 -3.08 9.11 -4.71
C PHE A 116 -3.13 7.81 -5.47
N GLY A 117 -2.07 7.03 -5.35
CA GLY A 117 -2.03 5.66 -5.80
C GLY A 117 -1.21 4.80 -4.86
N ALA A 118 -1.69 3.58 -4.64
CA ALA A 118 -1.02 2.56 -3.85
C ALA A 118 -1.06 1.21 -4.56
N VAL A 119 0.06 0.50 -4.45
CA VAL A 119 0.23 -0.91 -4.82
C VAL A 119 0.54 -1.62 -3.53
N SER A 120 -0.38 -2.44 -3.05
CA SER A 120 -0.34 -3.00 -1.71
C SER A 120 -0.32 -4.53 -1.72
N ASN A 121 0.52 -5.10 -0.89
CA ASN A 121 0.49 -6.50 -0.46
C ASN A 121 0.16 -6.51 1.04
N SER A 122 -0.95 -5.87 1.42
CA SER A 122 -1.32 -5.66 2.82
C SER A 122 -2.78 -5.26 2.94
N THR A 123 -3.40 -5.60 4.06
CA THR A 123 -4.72 -5.10 4.43
C THR A 123 -4.70 -3.65 4.91
N SER A 124 -3.52 -3.05 5.10
CA SER A 124 -3.35 -1.66 5.51
C SER A 124 -2.65 -0.87 4.41
N VAL A 125 -3.17 0.30 4.08
CA VAL A 125 -2.61 1.23 3.12
C VAL A 125 -2.07 2.44 3.88
N GLY A 126 -0.78 2.36 4.25
CA GLY A 126 -0.04 3.45 4.90
C GLY A 126 -0.62 3.90 6.24
N GLY A 127 -1.30 3.04 6.99
CA GLY A 127 -1.99 3.40 8.24
C GLY A 127 -3.22 4.29 8.07
N LEU A 128 -3.61 4.58 6.82
CA LEU A 128 -4.71 5.50 6.50
C LEU A 128 -6.00 4.77 6.16
N LEU A 129 -5.89 3.72 5.39
CA LEU A 129 -7.01 2.94 4.87
C LEU A 129 -6.80 1.47 5.19
N THR A 130 -7.90 0.78 5.45
CA THR A 130 -7.90 -0.68 5.58
C THR A 130 -8.59 -1.28 4.37
N ILE A 131 -7.90 -2.16 3.67
CA ILE A 131 -8.48 -2.96 2.60
C ILE A 131 -9.23 -4.13 3.22
N ASN A 132 -10.36 -4.49 2.60
CA ASN A 132 -11.14 -5.64 3.02
C ASN A 132 -10.26 -6.91 3.02
N PRO A 133 -10.06 -7.57 4.17
CA PRO A 133 -9.17 -8.73 4.26
C PRO A 133 -9.56 -9.90 3.34
N ARG A 134 -10.81 -9.95 2.87
CA ARG A 134 -11.25 -10.96 1.92
C ARG A 134 -10.74 -10.74 0.49
N LEU A 135 -10.23 -9.55 0.21
CA LEU A 135 -9.70 -9.17 -1.11
C LEU A 135 -8.18 -9.25 -1.17
N VAL A 136 -7.52 -9.53 -0.04
CA VAL A 136 -6.05 -9.55 0.07
C VAL A 136 -5.58 -10.95 0.43
N ASP A 137 -4.76 -11.53 -0.43
CA ASP A 137 -3.99 -12.75 -0.12
C ASP A 137 -2.50 -12.47 -0.37
N LEU A 138 -1.71 -12.51 0.68
CA LEU A 138 -0.29 -12.19 0.65
C LEU A 138 0.56 -13.24 -0.07
N ARG A 139 -0.07 -14.25 -0.69
CA ARG A 139 0.58 -15.43 -1.26
C ARG A 139 0.01 -15.88 -2.60
N ASP A 140 -0.84 -15.06 -3.24
CA ASP A 140 -1.53 -15.40 -4.50
C ASP A 140 -0.81 -14.88 -5.76
N GLY A 141 0.32 -14.18 -5.59
CA GLY A 141 1.10 -13.60 -6.68
C GLY A 141 0.52 -12.29 -7.21
N LYS A 142 -0.34 -11.62 -6.47
CA LYS A 142 -0.98 -10.36 -6.88
C LYS A 142 -0.79 -9.27 -5.84
N PHE A 143 -1.10 -8.05 -6.26
CA PHE A 143 -1.22 -6.85 -5.44
C PHE A 143 -2.60 -6.23 -5.59
N GLU A 144 -3.05 -5.54 -4.58
CA GLU A 144 -4.17 -4.61 -4.64
C GLU A 144 -3.67 -3.24 -5.07
N VAL A 145 -4.09 -2.82 -6.26
CA VAL A 145 -3.84 -1.47 -6.78
C VAL A 145 -5.05 -0.60 -6.49
N MET A 146 -4.85 0.46 -5.72
CA MET A 146 -5.86 1.47 -5.45
C MET A 146 -5.39 2.81 -6.00
N LEU A 147 -6.19 3.40 -6.89
CA LEU A 147 -5.97 4.74 -7.44
C LEU A 147 -7.15 5.61 -7.06
N VAL A 148 -6.89 6.81 -6.56
CA VAL A 148 -7.91 7.75 -6.11
C VAL A 148 -7.72 9.06 -6.88
N ARG A 149 -8.76 9.49 -7.62
CA ARG A 149 -8.78 10.78 -8.30
C ARG A 149 -9.49 11.85 -7.45
N MET A 150 -9.35 13.10 -7.85
CA MET A 150 -10.13 14.19 -7.26
C MET A 150 -11.63 13.94 -7.48
N VAL A 151 -12.43 14.15 -6.46
CA VAL A 151 -13.90 14.12 -6.58
C VAL A 151 -14.39 15.41 -7.25
N ARG A 152 -15.49 15.32 -8.00
CA ARG A 152 -16.05 16.42 -8.79
C ARG A 152 -17.00 17.29 -7.97
N ASP A 153 -17.71 16.70 -7.04
CA ASP A 153 -18.73 17.35 -6.22
C ASP A 153 -18.91 16.64 -4.87
N THR A 154 -19.82 17.21 -4.06
CA THR A 154 -20.11 16.69 -2.72
C THR A 154 -20.84 15.34 -2.74
N ALA A 155 -21.58 15.03 -3.79
CA ALA A 155 -22.26 13.74 -3.91
C ALA A 155 -21.22 12.63 -4.17
N GLU A 156 -20.32 12.84 -5.11
CA GLU A 156 -19.22 11.91 -5.37
C GLU A 156 -18.28 11.75 -4.16
N LEU A 157 -18.07 12.85 -3.39
CA LEU A 157 -17.33 12.74 -2.13
C LEU A 157 -18.03 11.80 -1.13
N ALA A 158 -19.35 11.95 -0.97
CA ALA A 158 -20.12 11.09 -0.07
C ALA A 158 -20.09 9.62 -0.52
N GLU A 159 -20.22 9.35 -1.82
CA GLU A 159 -20.08 8.00 -2.40
C GLU A 159 -18.69 7.42 -2.14
N CYS A 160 -17.64 8.20 -2.38
CA CYS A 160 -16.27 7.77 -2.16
C CYS A 160 -16.00 7.44 -0.68
N VAL A 161 -16.44 8.31 0.23
CA VAL A 161 -16.31 8.06 1.68
C VAL A 161 -17.08 6.81 2.09
N ALA A 162 -18.30 6.63 1.59
CA ALA A 162 -19.12 5.45 1.87
C ALA A 162 -18.47 4.17 1.33
N ALA A 163 -17.92 4.20 0.10
CA ALA A 163 -17.23 3.07 -0.51
C ALA A 163 -16.00 2.66 0.29
N LEU A 164 -15.22 3.62 0.79
CA LEU A 164 -14.06 3.37 1.64
C LEU A 164 -14.45 2.83 3.02
N GLN A 165 -15.50 3.39 3.64
CA GLN A 165 -16.01 2.91 4.93
C GLN A 165 -16.52 1.48 4.85
N ASN A 166 -17.25 1.16 3.78
CA ASN A 166 -17.82 -0.16 3.56
C ASN A 166 -16.82 -1.13 2.91
N GLN A 167 -15.62 -0.65 2.55
CA GLN A 167 -14.58 -1.45 1.88
C GLN A 167 -15.07 -2.12 0.58
N THR A 168 -15.90 -1.41 -0.20
CA THR A 168 -16.47 -1.89 -1.46
C THR A 168 -15.71 -1.38 -2.68
N TYR A 169 -15.10 -0.18 -2.59
CA TYR A 169 -14.28 0.50 -3.62
C TYR A 169 -15.00 0.73 -4.96
N ASP A 170 -16.31 0.72 -4.98
CA ASP A 170 -17.18 0.76 -6.15
C ASP A 170 -17.73 2.17 -6.46
N CYS A 171 -16.92 3.20 -6.24
CA CYS A 171 -17.26 4.56 -6.61
C CYS A 171 -16.41 5.08 -7.78
N ALA A 172 -16.93 6.06 -8.51
CA ALA A 172 -16.26 6.61 -9.70
C ALA A 172 -14.90 7.27 -9.41
N ALA A 173 -14.65 7.69 -8.16
CA ALA A 173 -13.38 8.29 -7.75
C ALA A 173 -12.29 7.27 -7.42
N ILE A 174 -12.64 5.99 -7.26
CA ILE A 174 -11.71 4.92 -6.88
C ILE A 174 -11.59 3.93 -8.03
N THR A 175 -10.37 3.60 -8.40
CA THR A 175 -10.06 2.43 -9.22
C THR A 175 -9.38 1.41 -8.33
N PHE A 176 -9.95 0.20 -8.23
CA PHE A 176 -9.39 -0.90 -7.46
C PHE A 176 -9.20 -2.11 -8.38
N ARG A 177 -7.99 -2.68 -8.39
CA ARG A 177 -7.63 -3.85 -9.23
C ARG A 177 -6.68 -4.76 -8.46
N SER A 178 -6.80 -6.07 -8.68
CA SER A 178 -5.82 -7.05 -8.23
C SER A 178 -4.99 -7.49 -9.44
N VAL A 179 -3.66 -7.29 -9.40
CA VAL A 179 -2.76 -7.49 -10.54
C VAL A 179 -1.43 -8.11 -10.10
N SER A 180 -0.79 -8.86 -11.00
CA SER A 180 0.53 -9.44 -10.75
C SER A 180 1.68 -8.52 -11.18
N ARG A 181 1.41 -7.67 -12.17
CA ARG A 181 2.40 -6.75 -12.72
C ARG A 181 1.75 -5.46 -13.18
N LEU A 182 2.46 -4.36 -12.99
CA LEU A 182 2.07 -3.09 -13.56
C LEU A 182 3.28 -2.30 -14.05
N THR A 183 3.08 -1.50 -15.09
CA THR A 183 4.03 -0.49 -15.55
C THR A 183 3.39 0.88 -15.41
N VAL A 184 4.12 1.82 -14.83
CA VAL A 184 3.66 3.19 -14.58
C VAL A 184 4.51 4.14 -15.41
N HIS A 185 3.87 5.00 -16.20
CA HIS A 185 4.49 6.10 -16.92
C HIS A 185 4.06 7.41 -16.28
N GLN A 186 5.02 8.21 -15.85
CA GLN A 186 4.80 9.40 -15.02
C GLN A 186 5.90 10.45 -15.20
N SER A 187 5.74 11.62 -14.55
CA SER A 187 6.85 12.56 -14.39
C SER A 187 7.96 11.96 -13.52
N PRO A 188 9.26 12.08 -13.92
CA PRO A 188 10.38 11.63 -13.11
C PRO A 188 10.52 12.40 -11.79
N GLU A 189 9.85 13.55 -11.63
CA GLU A 189 9.82 14.33 -10.41
C GLU A 189 8.84 13.79 -9.37
N LEU A 190 7.99 12.81 -9.73
CA LEU A 190 7.04 12.20 -8.83
C LEU A 190 7.73 11.10 -8.03
N ASP A 191 8.06 11.42 -6.79
CA ASP A 191 8.59 10.46 -5.83
C ASP A 191 7.53 9.47 -5.35
N TRP A 192 8.00 8.29 -4.99
CA TRP A 192 7.22 7.22 -4.36
C TRP A 192 7.67 7.00 -2.92
N THR A 193 6.90 6.22 -2.21
CA THR A 193 7.25 5.68 -0.90
C THR A 193 7.16 4.16 -0.96
N LEU A 194 8.23 3.46 -0.59
CA LEU A 194 8.28 2.01 -0.47
C LEU A 194 8.41 1.66 1.00
N ASP A 195 7.42 1.00 1.58
CA ASP A 195 7.37 0.65 3.01
C ASP A 195 7.69 1.83 3.95
N GLY A 196 7.29 3.03 3.52
CA GLY A 196 7.55 4.27 4.25
C GLY A 196 8.89 4.96 3.93
N GLU A 197 9.75 4.38 3.10
CA GLU A 197 11.01 4.99 2.67
C GLU A 197 10.88 5.63 1.28
N ARG A 198 11.52 6.80 1.10
CA ARG A 198 11.47 7.53 -0.17
C ARG A 198 12.12 6.72 -1.30
N ALA A 199 11.46 6.68 -2.44
CA ALA A 199 12.00 6.21 -3.71
C ALA A 199 11.90 7.34 -4.73
N GLU A 200 13.04 7.69 -5.33
CA GLU A 200 13.11 8.73 -6.36
C GLU A 200 12.29 8.35 -7.58
N GLY A 201 11.52 9.30 -8.10
CA GLY A 201 10.67 9.10 -9.28
C GLY A 201 11.48 8.75 -10.52
N ARG A 202 10.84 8.04 -11.45
CA ARG A 202 11.37 7.68 -12.76
C ARG A 202 10.26 7.81 -13.80
N GLU A 203 10.60 8.09 -15.06
CA GLU A 203 9.63 8.17 -16.15
C GLU A 203 8.85 6.88 -16.34
N THR A 204 9.52 5.75 -16.14
CA THR A 204 8.91 4.42 -16.22
C THR A 204 9.28 3.61 -14.98
N ILE A 205 8.27 3.09 -14.33
CA ILE A 205 8.39 2.23 -13.16
C ILE A 205 7.70 0.91 -13.48
N THR A 206 8.43 -0.18 -13.32
CA THR A 206 7.87 -1.53 -13.39
C THR A 206 7.75 -2.08 -11.99
N ILE A 207 6.54 -2.51 -11.62
CA ILE A 207 6.25 -3.17 -10.34
C ILE A 207 5.77 -4.58 -10.66
N GLN A 208 6.35 -5.55 -9.99
CA GLN A 208 6.03 -6.96 -10.19
C GLN A 208 5.93 -7.68 -8.85
N ASN A 209 4.93 -8.52 -8.71
CA ASN A 209 4.83 -9.45 -7.59
C ASN A 209 5.85 -10.58 -7.78
N LEU A 210 6.70 -10.76 -6.81
CA LEU A 210 7.61 -11.89 -6.68
C LEU A 210 6.93 -12.91 -5.79
N HIS A 211 6.21 -13.84 -6.43
CA HIS A 211 5.37 -14.83 -5.76
C HIS A 211 6.19 -15.71 -4.81
N ARG A 212 5.79 -15.73 -3.55
CA ARG A 212 6.39 -16.54 -2.47
C ARG A 212 7.89 -16.37 -2.32
N ALA A 213 8.38 -15.14 -2.52
CA ALA A 213 9.81 -14.86 -2.61
C ALA A 213 10.54 -14.78 -1.27
N VAL A 214 9.83 -14.68 -0.16
CA VAL A 214 10.41 -14.68 1.20
C VAL A 214 9.69 -15.64 2.11
N ARG A 215 10.40 -16.13 3.13
CA ARG A 215 9.81 -16.95 4.19
C ARG A 215 9.90 -16.21 5.53
N LEU A 216 8.74 -15.98 6.15
CA LEU A 216 8.67 -15.39 7.49
C LEU A 216 8.28 -16.48 8.50
N VAL A 217 8.94 -16.45 9.66
CA VAL A 217 8.56 -17.36 10.75
C VAL A 217 7.35 -16.79 11.47
N GLN A 218 6.29 -17.55 11.56
CA GLN A 218 5.05 -17.18 12.22
C GLN A 218 4.58 -18.29 13.16
N LYS A 219 3.79 -17.91 14.17
CA LYS A 219 3.10 -18.86 15.02
C LYS A 219 2.23 -19.80 14.17
N ARG A 220 2.24 -21.08 14.49
CA ARG A 220 1.31 -22.05 13.88
C ARG A 220 -0.13 -21.59 14.09
N GLU A 221 -0.91 -21.53 13.01
CA GLU A 221 -2.35 -21.45 13.15
C GLU A 221 -2.85 -22.76 13.76
N GLU A 222 -3.50 -22.67 14.90
CA GLU A 222 -4.20 -23.83 15.46
C GLU A 222 -5.37 -24.17 14.52
N PRO A 223 -5.58 -25.45 14.18
CA PRO A 223 -6.61 -25.90 13.27
C PRO A 223 -8.05 -25.64 13.76
#